data_ed7c578cd6aaa23c8fbc7079619f2525
#
_entry.id   ed7c578cd6aaa23c8fbc7079619f2525
#
_cell.length_a   1.000
_cell.length_b   1.000
_cell.length_c   1.000
_cell.angle_alpha   90.00
_cell.angle_beta   90.00
_cell.angle_gamma   90.00
#
_symmetry.space_group_name_H-M   'P 1'
#
loop_
_entity.id
_entity.type
_entity.pdbx_description
1 polymer ?
#
loop_
_entity_poly.entity_id
_entity_poly.type
_entity_poly.pdbx_seq_one_letter_code
_entity_poly.pdbx_strand_id
1 'polypeptide(L)'
;FGYGHRYVECLQDFYKLCGKTPLLPRYTFGNWWSRYHKYTETEYKELVERFEKEEVPFSVAVVDMDWHLVEDVPPVYGSGWTGYTWNKKFFPNPPEFMDWLHKHGYKITLNVHPADGVRAYEEAYPRVAEKMGIDPASKEPVLFDMTDPKFIETYFEELHHPMEEEGVDFWWLDWQQGTVTKVPGLDPLWMLNHYHYLDNKWKGTRPLTFSRYAGPGSHRYPVGFSGDTVITWESLQFQPYFTANASNIGYG
;
A
#
# COMPACT_ATOMS: atom_id res chain seq x y z
N PHE A 1 14.20 6.99 28.51
CA PHE A 1 13.50 6.74 29.78
C PHE A 1 13.66 5.28 30.18
N GLY A 2 14.03 5.03 31.46
CA GLY A 2 14.21 3.67 31.98
C GLY A 2 13.03 3.26 32.84
N TYR A 3 12.40 2.13 32.55
CA TYR A 3 11.23 1.60 33.28
C TYR A 3 11.52 0.29 34.02
N GLY A 4 12.70 -0.32 33.80
CA GLY A 4 13.01 -1.65 34.38
C GLY A 4 11.96 -2.68 33.92
N HIS A 5 11.29 -3.31 34.90
CA HIS A 5 10.25 -4.30 34.61
C HIS A 5 8.81 -3.73 34.56
N ARG A 6 8.65 -2.41 34.57
CA ARG A 6 7.34 -1.75 34.49
C ARG A 6 6.92 -1.58 33.03
N TYR A 7 6.65 -2.67 32.32
CA TYR A 7 6.39 -2.69 30.89
C TYR A 7 5.07 -1.98 30.51
N VAL A 8 4.04 -2.12 31.33
CA VAL A 8 2.73 -1.51 31.09
C VAL A 8 2.81 0.01 31.17
N GLU A 9 3.47 0.53 32.21
CA GLU A 9 3.67 1.98 32.36
C GLU A 9 4.54 2.54 31.22
N CYS A 10 5.56 1.80 30.80
CA CYS A 10 6.38 2.16 29.65
C CYS A 10 5.51 2.34 28.39
N LEU A 11 4.64 1.38 28.08
CA LEU A 11 3.74 1.44 26.93
C LEU A 11 2.71 2.57 27.07
N GLN A 12 2.17 2.78 28.27
CA GLN A 12 1.22 3.88 28.51
C GLN A 12 1.86 5.24 28.25
N ASP A 13 3.09 5.46 28.70
CA ASP A 13 3.81 6.71 28.48
C ASP A 13 4.28 6.84 27.03
N PHE A 14 4.66 5.74 26.38
CA PHE A 14 4.93 5.71 24.95
C PHE A 14 3.72 6.18 24.12
N TYR A 15 2.52 5.68 24.42
CA TYR A 15 1.30 6.12 23.72
C TYR A 15 0.89 7.57 24.03
N LYS A 16 1.26 8.11 25.20
CA LYS A 16 1.09 9.54 25.47
C LYS A 16 1.96 10.41 24.57
N LEU A 17 3.17 9.96 24.26
CA LEU A 17 4.12 10.67 23.40
C LEU A 17 3.82 10.48 21.91
N CYS A 18 3.59 9.24 21.49
CA CYS A 18 3.48 8.86 20.08
C CYS A 18 2.04 8.85 19.55
N GLY A 19 1.05 9.04 20.42
CA GLY A 19 -0.37 8.92 20.09
C GLY A 19 -0.91 7.50 20.19
N LYS A 20 -2.22 7.35 20.11
CA LYS A 20 -2.92 6.07 20.27
C LYS A 20 -3.01 5.33 18.93
N THR A 21 -3.10 4.01 19.00
CA THR A 21 -3.52 3.18 17.87
C THR A 21 -4.94 3.55 17.47
N PRO A 22 -5.21 3.86 16.19
CA PRO A 22 -6.55 4.17 15.73
C PRO A 22 -7.44 2.93 15.70
N LEU A 23 -8.75 3.16 15.70
CA LEU A 23 -9.72 2.07 15.56
C LEU A 23 -9.78 1.64 14.09
N LEU A 24 -9.42 0.38 13.84
CA LEU A 24 -9.39 -0.19 12.50
C LEU A 24 -10.80 -0.48 11.93
N PRO A 25 -10.96 -0.48 10.61
CA PRO A 25 -12.12 -1.05 9.95
C PRO A 25 -12.28 -2.55 10.30
N ARG A 26 -13.52 -3.02 10.41
CA ARG A 26 -13.79 -4.41 10.86
C ARG A 26 -13.20 -5.46 9.91
N TYR A 27 -13.19 -5.21 8.60
CA TYR A 27 -12.70 -6.16 7.60
C TYR A 27 -11.20 -6.46 7.73
N THR A 28 -10.43 -5.59 8.41
CA THR A 28 -8.98 -5.81 8.62
C THR A 28 -8.67 -7.02 9.51
N PHE A 29 -9.63 -7.45 10.32
CA PHE A 29 -9.51 -8.63 11.18
C PHE A 29 -9.91 -9.95 10.51
N GLY A 30 -10.29 -9.89 9.24
CA GLY A 30 -10.54 -11.08 8.43
C GLY A 30 -9.25 -11.63 7.80
N ASN A 31 -9.39 -12.71 7.06
CA ASN A 31 -8.30 -13.27 6.30
C ASN A 31 -8.05 -12.44 5.02
N TRP A 32 -6.79 -12.20 4.68
CA TRP A 32 -6.36 -11.49 3.50
C TRP A 32 -5.68 -12.46 2.55
N TRP A 33 -6.09 -12.47 1.27
CA TRP A 33 -5.36 -13.22 0.26
C TRP A 33 -4.31 -12.32 -0.39
N SER A 34 -3.05 -12.65 -0.17
CA SER A 34 -1.90 -11.98 -0.78
C SER A 34 -0.92 -13.02 -1.32
N ARG A 35 -0.53 -12.87 -2.59
CA ARG A 35 0.46 -13.71 -3.23
C ARG A 35 1.13 -12.95 -4.36
N TYR A 36 2.47 -12.94 -4.38
CA TYR A 36 3.22 -12.48 -5.55
C TYR A 36 3.02 -13.49 -6.70
N HIS A 37 2.10 -13.16 -7.59
CA HIS A 37 1.72 -13.96 -8.73
C HIS A 37 1.05 -13.07 -9.78
N LYS A 38 1.38 -13.27 -11.05
CA LYS A 38 0.78 -12.54 -12.18
C LYS A 38 -0.64 -13.04 -12.45
N TYR A 39 -1.58 -12.63 -11.61
CA TYR A 39 -2.98 -12.94 -11.83
C TYR A 39 -3.54 -12.18 -13.03
N THR A 40 -4.32 -12.88 -13.84
CA THR A 40 -5.32 -12.24 -14.69
C THR A 40 -6.60 -12.01 -13.89
N GLU A 41 -7.45 -11.12 -14.37
CA GLU A 41 -8.80 -10.91 -13.81
C GLU A 41 -9.58 -12.23 -13.69
N THR A 42 -9.54 -13.07 -14.73
CA THR A 42 -10.23 -14.36 -14.76
C THR A 42 -9.69 -15.29 -13.68
N GLU A 43 -8.38 -15.47 -13.60
CA GLU A 43 -7.75 -16.33 -12.58
C GLU A 43 -8.04 -15.85 -11.15
N TYR A 44 -8.11 -14.52 -10.94
CA TYR A 44 -8.42 -13.97 -9.63
C TYR A 44 -9.90 -14.22 -9.27
N LYS A 45 -10.82 -14.07 -10.21
CA LYS A 45 -12.24 -14.40 -10.01
C LYS A 45 -12.44 -15.89 -9.71
N GLU A 46 -11.80 -16.78 -10.48
CA GLU A 46 -11.82 -18.23 -10.22
C GLU A 46 -11.28 -18.59 -8.83
N LEU A 47 -10.22 -17.90 -8.40
CA LEU A 47 -9.67 -18.05 -7.05
C LEU A 47 -10.70 -17.67 -5.98
N VAL A 48 -11.35 -16.53 -6.12
CA VAL A 48 -12.39 -16.06 -5.19
C VAL A 48 -13.55 -17.06 -5.12
N GLU A 49 -14.08 -17.47 -6.26
CA GLU A 49 -15.15 -18.45 -6.36
C GLU A 49 -14.78 -19.79 -5.69
N ARG A 50 -13.50 -20.18 -5.81
CA ARG A 50 -13.00 -21.38 -5.12
C ARG A 50 -12.97 -21.19 -3.60
N PHE A 51 -12.55 -20.05 -3.08
CA PHE A 51 -12.61 -19.75 -1.64
C PHE A 51 -14.05 -19.84 -1.12
N GLU A 52 -15.00 -19.28 -1.86
CA GLU A 52 -16.43 -19.34 -1.51
C GLU A 52 -16.96 -20.78 -1.53
N LYS A 53 -16.64 -21.53 -2.58
CA LYS A 53 -17.05 -22.94 -2.71
C LYS A 53 -16.51 -23.84 -1.60
N GLU A 54 -15.27 -23.60 -1.18
CA GLU A 54 -14.58 -24.35 -0.10
C GLU A 54 -14.96 -23.80 1.30
N GLU A 55 -15.87 -22.82 1.37
CA GLU A 55 -16.27 -22.16 2.61
C GLU A 55 -15.10 -21.56 3.41
N VAL A 56 -14.04 -21.11 2.74
CA VAL A 56 -12.89 -20.45 3.35
C VAL A 56 -13.08 -18.94 3.26
N PRO A 57 -13.48 -18.27 4.34
CA PRO A 57 -13.74 -16.83 4.30
C PRO A 57 -12.46 -16.03 4.16
N PHE A 58 -12.49 -14.97 3.36
CA PHE A 58 -11.52 -13.90 3.41
C PHE A 58 -12.21 -12.54 3.23
N SER A 59 -11.54 -11.45 3.53
CA SER A 59 -12.14 -10.12 3.56
C SER A 59 -11.43 -9.12 2.66
N VAL A 60 -10.17 -9.35 2.32
CA VAL A 60 -9.36 -8.44 1.53
C VAL A 60 -8.65 -9.17 0.39
N ALA A 61 -8.92 -8.72 -0.82
CA ALA A 61 -8.22 -9.10 -2.03
C ALA A 61 -6.99 -8.20 -2.20
N VAL A 62 -5.80 -8.78 -2.10
CA VAL A 62 -4.54 -8.08 -2.33
C VAL A 62 -4.06 -8.39 -3.74
N VAL A 63 -3.85 -7.36 -4.56
CA VAL A 63 -3.25 -7.52 -5.88
C VAL A 63 -1.85 -6.92 -5.85
N ASP A 64 -0.86 -7.78 -6.09
CA ASP A 64 0.56 -7.43 -6.10
C ASP A 64 0.94 -6.67 -7.39
N MET A 65 2.16 -6.21 -7.50
CA MET A 65 2.64 -5.21 -8.45
C MET A 65 2.27 -5.46 -9.92
N ASP A 66 1.96 -6.68 -10.34
CA ASP A 66 1.57 -6.98 -11.73
C ASP A 66 0.16 -6.45 -12.13
N TRP A 67 -0.54 -5.75 -11.22
CA TRP A 67 -1.73 -4.99 -11.60
C TRP A 67 -1.40 -3.85 -12.58
N HIS A 68 -0.20 -3.27 -12.48
CA HIS A 68 0.30 -2.23 -13.39
C HIS A 68 1.30 -2.78 -14.42
N LEU A 69 1.73 -1.94 -15.35
CA LEU A 69 2.75 -2.30 -16.33
C LEU A 69 4.10 -2.55 -15.64
N VAL A 70 4.65 -3.75 -15.76
CA VAL A 70 5.94 -4.17 -15.20
C VAL A 70 6.92 -4.54 -16.32
N GLU A 71 6.63 -5.61 -17.06
CA GLU A 71 7.52 -6.11 -18.13
C GLU A 71 7.32 -5.36 -19.45
N ASP A 72 6.17 -4.74 -19.63
CA ASP A 72 5.83 -4.00 -20.86
C ASP A 72 6.30 -2.53 -20.87
N VAL A 73 7.07 -2.13 -19.86
CA VAL A 73 7.64 -0.77 -19.78
C VAL A 73 8.77 -0.63 -20.81
N PRO A 74 8.75 0.41 -21.68
CA PRO A 74 9.84 0.63 -22.60
C PRO A 74 11.17 0.82 -21.88
N PRO A 75 12.26 0.14 -22.32
CA PRO A 75 13.55 0.14 -21.61
C PRO A 75 14.16 1.52 -21.34
N VAL A 76 13.80 2.52 -22.17
CA VAL A 76 14.25 3.91 -22.01
C VAL A 76 13.78 4.53 -20.69
N TYR A 77 12.72 4.02 -20.12
CA TYR A 77 12.17 4.48 -18.84
C TYR A 77 12.65 3.65 -17.63
N GLY A 78 13.53 2.70 -17.82
CA GLY A 78 14.03 1.82 -16.76
C GLY A 78 13.14 0.63 -16.48
N SER A 79 13.11 0.18 -15.23
CA SER A 79 12.30 -0.97 -14.82
C SER A 79 10.82 -0.58 -14.57
N GLY A 80 9.91 -1.54 -14.66
CA GLY A 80 8.52 -1.37 -14.25
C GLY A 80 8.27 -1.58 -12.75
N TRP A 81 9.27 -1.36 -11.89
CA TRP A 81 9.10 -1.54 -10.44
C TRP A 81 8.10 -0.53 -9.85
N THR A 82 8.22 0.74 -10.22
CA THR A 82 7.20 1.76 -9.95
C THR A 82 6.24 1.83 -11.13
N GLY A 83 4.92 1.83 -10.87
CA GLY A 83 3.91 1.97 -11.92
C GLY A 83 2.55 2.37 -11.36
N TYR A 84 1.77 3.07 -12.21
CA TYR A 84 0.43 3.58 -11.90
C TYR A 84 -0.57 3.34 -13.03
N THR A 85 -0.14 2.67 -14.10
CA THR A 85 -0.99 2.37 -15.27
C THR A 85 -1.40 0.91 -15.25
N TRP A 86 -2.70 0.63 -15.22
CA TRP A 86 -3.22 -0.72 -15.24
C TRP A 86 -2.70 -1.55 -16.43
N ASN A 87 -2.27 -2.76 -16.13
CA ASN A 87 -1.94 -3.73 -17.17
C ASN A 87 -3.23 -4.32 -17.75
N LYS A 88 -3.71 -3.71 -18.84
CA LYS A 88 -4.96 -4.11 -19.51
C LYS A 88 -4.92 -5.52 -20.12
N LYS A 89 -3.73 -6.14 -20.24
CA LYS A 89 -3.62 -7.55 -20.63
C LYS A 89 -4.11 -8.48 -19.53
N PHE A 90 -3.86 -8.11 -18.29
CA PHE A 90 -4.25 -8.90 -17.11
C PHE A 90 -5.61 -8.47 -16.57
N PHE A 91 -5.86 -7.17 -16.53
CA PHE A 91 -7.10 -6.56 -16.05
C PHE A 91 -7.70 -5.67 -17.13
N PRO A 92 -8.48 -6.23 -18.08
CA PRO A 92 -9.03 -5.46 -19.20
C PRO A 92 -9.98 -4.33 -18.77
N ASN A 93 -10.75 -4.55 -17.73
CA ASN A 93 -11.71 -3.60 -17.19
C ASN A 93 -11.59 -3.50 -15.65
N PRO A 94 -10.60 -2.76 -15.12
CA PRO A 94 -10.37 -2.69 -13.68
C PRO A 94 -11.57 -2.25 -12.84
N PRO A 95 -12.37 -1.22 -13.24
CA PRO A 95 -13.54 -0.84 -12.47
C PRO A 95 -14.58 -1.96 -12.34
N GLU A 96 -14.79 -2.75 -13.39
CA GLU A 96 -15.72 -3.89 -13.37
C GLU A 96 -15.19 -5.02 -12.48
N PHE A 97 -13.89 -5.27 -12.52
CA PHE A 97 -13.23 -6.23 -11.64
C PHE A 97 -13.39 -5.85 -10.16
N MET A 98 -13.15 -4.59 -9.82
CA MET A 98 -13.28 -4.10 -8.45
C MET A 98 -14.74 -4.09 -7.98
N ASP A 99 -15.69 -3.68 -8.83
CA ASP A 99 -17.12 -3.75 -8.54
C ASP A 99 -17.58 -5.21 -8.30
N TRP A 100 -17.06 -6.16 -9.08
CA TRP A 100 -17.32 -7.57 -8.88
C TRP A 100 -16.83 -8.05 -7.51
N LEU A 101 -15.59 -7.71 -7.11
CA LEU A 101 -15.07 -8.03 -5.77
C LEU A 101 -15.91 -7.42 -4.66
N HIS A 102 -16.32 -6.17 -4.80
CA HIS A 102 -17.18 -5.50 -3.83
C HIS A 102 -18.56 -6.17 -3.70
N LYS A 103 -19.15 -6.61 -4.81
CA LYS A 103 -20.42 -7.36 -4.80
C LYS A 103 -20.33 -8.71 -4.08
N HIS A 104 -19.15 -9.31 -4.09
CA HIS A 104 -18.85 -10.52 -3.30
C HIS A 104 -18.44 -10.21 -1.85
N GLY A 105 -18.41 -8.94 -1.45
CA GLY A 105 -18.16 -8.53 -0.07
C GLY A 105 -16.68 -8.32 0.29
N TYR A 106 -15.77 -8.35 -0.69
CA TYR A 106 -14.33 -8.17 -0.47
C TYR A 106 -13.90 -6.72 -0.60
N LYS A 107 -12.87 -6.34 0.15
CA LYS A 107 -12.12 -5.12 -0.02
C LYS A 107 -10.90 -5.38 -0.89
N ILE A 108 -10.43 -4.34 -1.60
CA ILE A 108 -9.29 -4.47 -2.50
C ILE A 108 -8.19 -3.48 -2.14
N THR A 109 -6.95 -3.96 -2.18
CA THR A 109 -5.74 -3.15 -2.07
C THR A 109 -4.75 -3.51 -3.18
N LEU A 110 -4.09 -2.49 -3.71
CA LEU A 110 -3.07 -2.61 -4.73
C LEU A 110 -1.70 -2.27 -4.14
N ASN A 111 -0.68 -3.04 -4.55
CA ASN A 111 0.71 -2.79 -4.19
C ASN A 111 1.26 -1.56 -4.91
N VAL A 112 2.01 -0.71 -4.22
CA VAL A 112 2.70 0.45 -4.81
C VAL A 112 4.15 0.56 -4.34
N HIS A 113 5.05 0.81 -5.30
CA HIS A 113 6.47 1.12 -5.10
C HIS A 113 6.77 2.50 -5.70
N PRO A 114 6.57 3.59 -4.98
CA PRO A 114 6.51 4.93 -5.59
C PRO A 114 7.87 5.61 -5.86
N ALA A 115 8.99 4.98 -5.52
CA ALA A 115 10.29 5.64 -5.46
C ALA A 115 10.79 6.25 -6.77
N ASP A 116 10.45 5.68 -7.93
CA ASP A 116 10.90 6.19 -9.23
C ASP A 116 10.06 7.38 -9.74
N GLY A 117 9.07 7.81 -8.98
CA GLY A 117 8.18 8.90 -9.37
C GLY A 117 7.26 8.52 -10.53
N VAL A 118 6.91 9.50 -11.39
CA VAL A 118 5.97 9.28 -12.51
C VAL A 118 6.69 9.51 -13.83
N ARG A 119 6.75 8.49 -14.66
CA ARG A 119 7.50 8.50 -15.91
C ARG A 119 6.56 8.65 -17.11
N ALA A 120 7.09 9.09 -18.25
CA ALA A 120 6.31 9.53 -19.41
C ALA A 120 5.52 8.42 -20.12
N TYR A 121 5.67 7.15 -19.77
CA TYR A 121 4.83 6.06 -20.28
C TYR A 121 3.52 5.88 -19.50
N GLU A 122 3.41 6.48 -18.31
CA GLU A 122 2.24 6.37 -17.46
C GLU A 122 1.05 7.15 -18.07
N GLU A 123 -0.14 6.57 -18.04
CA GLU A 123 -1.36 7.24 -18.53
C GLU A 123 -1.64 8.57 -17.81
N ALA A 124 -1.29 8.65 -16.52
CA ALA A 124 -1.46 9.85 -15.72
C ALA A 124 -0.35 10.89 -15.93
N TYR A 125 0.78 10.52 -16.56
CA TYR A 125 1.95 11.38 -16.65
C TYR A 125 1.66 12.80 -17.19
N PRO A 126 0.90 13.01 -18.28
CA PRO A 126 0.69 14.36 -18.80
C PRO A 126 0.07 15.30 -17.75
N ARG A 127 -0.94 14.82 -17.02
CA ARG A 127 -1.63 15.61 -15.98
C ARG A 127 -0.71 15.89 -14.80
N VAL A 128 0.01 14.87 -14.36
CA VAL A 128 0.98 14.99 -13.25
C VAL A 128 2.11 15.96 -13.60
N ALA A 129 2.69 15.84 -14.80
CA ALA A 129 3.76 16.71 -15.28
C ALA A 129 3.31 18.18 -15.35
N GLU A 130 2.16 18.46 -15.99
CA GLU A 130 1.60 19.80 -16.08
C GLU A 130 1.37 20.40 -14.69
N LYS A 131 0.77 19.64 -13.77
CA LYS A 131 0.51 20.09 -12.41
C LYS A 131 1.80 20.39 -11.65
N MET A 132 2.86 19.63 -11.90
CA MET A 132 4.20 19.87 -11.35
C MET A 132 4.98 20.99 -12.06
N GLY A 133 4.48 21.50 -13.19
CA GLY A 133 5.13 22.55 -13.97
C GLY A 133 6.20 22.04 -14.93
N ILE A 134 6.13 20.77 -15.31
CA ILE A 134 6.98 20.12 -16.31
C ILE A 134 6.20 20.06 -17.63
N ASP A 135 6.83 20.46 -18.73
CA ASP A 135 6.23 20.28 -20.06
C ASP A 135 6.14 18.77 -20.39
N PRO A 136 4.93 18.21 -20.59
CA PRO A 136 4.80 16.79 -20.91
C PRO A 136 5.53 16.35 -22.18
N ALA A 137 5.74 17.27 -23.12
CA ALA A 137 6.49 16.99 -24.34
C ALA A 137 7.98 16.75 -24.09
N SER A 138 8.52 17.24 -22.98
CA SER A 138 9.93 16.98 -22.59
C SER A 138 10.17 15.53 -22.21
N LYS A 139 9.14 14.81 -21.74
CA LYS A 139 9.22 13.46 -21.18
C LYS A 139 10.13 13.34 -19.93
N GLU A 140 10.45 14.46 -19.30
CA GLU A 140 11.18 14.45 -18.03
C GLU A 140 10.33 13.78 -16.93
N PRO A 141 10.92 12.87 -16.13
CA PRO A 141 10.16 12.22 -15.07
C PRO A 141 9.78 13.20 -13.96
N VAL A 142 8.60 13.05 -13.41
CA VAL A 142 8.24 13.71 -12.15
C VAL A 142 8.86 12.91 -11.02
N LEU A 143 9.80 13.51 -10.31
CA LEU A 143 10.54 12.83 -9.24
C LEU A 143 9.66 12.66 -7.99
N PHE A 144 9.83 11.51 -7.34
CA PHE A 144 9.20 11.25 -6.05
C PHE A 144 9.77 12.17 -4.96
N ASP A 145 8.90 12.92 -4.28
CA ASP A 145 9.30 13.79 -3.17
C ASP A 145 8.18 14.03 -2.17
N MET A 146 8.08 13.21 -1.14
CA MET A 146 7.10 13.37 -0.05
C MET A 146 7.42 14.54 0.90
N THR A 147 8.41 15.36 0.59
CA THR A 147 8.69 16.62 1.31
C THR A 147 8.21 17.87 0.56
N ASP A 148 7.78 17.70 -0.70
CA ASP A 148 7.20 18.76 -1.51
C ASP A 148 5.66 18.73 -1.40
N PRO A 149 5.01 19.73 -0.79
CA PRO A 149 3.55 19.78 -0.68
C PRO A 149 2.83 19.70 -2.02
N LYS A 150 3.41 20.28 -3.07
CA LYS A 150 2.83 20.24 -4.41
C LYS A 150 2.87 18.83 -5.00
N PHE A 151 3.98 18.09 -4.79
CA PHE A 151 4.06 16.71 -5.19
C PHE A 151 3.05 15.85 -4.43
N ILE A 152 2.92 16.04 -3.11
CA ILE A 152 1.99 15.29 -2.27
C ILE A 152 0.55 15.45 -2.78
N GLU A 153 0.10 16.68 -2.99
CA GLU A 153 -1.23 16.97 -3.53
C GLU A 153 -1.43 16.32 -4.90
N THR A 154 -0.48 16.50 -5.82
CA THR A 154 -0.54 15.94 -7.17
C THR A 154 -0.54 14.40 -7.14
N TYR A 155 0.26 13.79 -6.26
CA TYR A 155 0.36 12.34 -6.10
C TYR A 155 -0.97 11.70 -5.71
N PHE A 156 -1.71 12.31 -4.78
CA PHE A 156 -3.02 11.78 -4.41
C PHE A 156 -4.09 12.11 -5.45
N GLU A 157 -4.21 13.34 -5.88
CA GLU A 157 -5.29 13.78 -6.76
C GLU A 157 -5.22 13.17 -8.17
N GLU A 158 -4.02 12.97 -8.72
CA GLU A 158 -3.86 12.51 -10.09
C GLU A 158 -3.57 11.00 -10.24
N LEU A 159 -3.04 10.35 -9.18
CA LEU A 159 -2.68 8.94 -9.24
C LEU A 159 -3.62 8.06 -8.41
N HIS A 160 -3.96 8.47 -7.20
CA HIS A 160 -4.65 7.60 -6.25
C HIS A 160 -6.17 7.79 -6.24
N HIS A 161 -6.66 9.03 -6.15
CA HIS A 161 -8.09 9.30 -6.11
C HIS A 161 -8.86 8.75 -7.32
N PRO A 162 -8.38 8.86 -8.58
CA PRO A 162 -9.09 8.26 -9.70
C PRO A 162 -9.26 6.73 -9.55
N MET A 163 -8.23 6.02 -9.11
CA MET A 163 -8.31 4.57 -8.88
C MET A 163 -9.19 4.21 -7.69
N GLU A 164 -9.18 5.05 -6.65
CA GLU A 164 -10.07 4.90 -5.50
C GLU A 164 -11.54 5.17 -5.85
N GLU A 165 -11.81 6.10 -6.75
CA GLU A 165 -13.16 6.31 -7.32
C GLU A 165 -13.61 5.12 -8.16
N GLU A 166 -12.70 4.46 -8.86
CA GLU A 166 -12.93 3.22 -9.60
C GLU A 166 -13.15 2.00 -8.70
N GLY A 167 -12.68 2.02 -7.43
CA GLY A 167 -12.96 0.94 -6.50
C GLY A 167 -11.84 0.52 -5.55
N VAL A 168 -10.63 1.04 -5.66
CA VAL A 168 -9.55 0.72 -4.68
C VAL A 168 -9.96 1.23 -3.30
N ASP A 169 -9.91 0.36 -2.28
CA ASP A 169 -10.32 0.71 -0.92
C ASP A 169 -9.19 1.37 -0.11
N PHE A 170 -7.98 0.89 -0.26
CA PHE A 170 -6.78 1.41 0.39
C PHE A 170 -5.52 0.90 -0.32
N TRP A 171 -4.32 1.35 0.11
CA TRP A 171 -3.06 1.08 -0.58
C TRP A 171 -2.09 0.25 0.24
N TRP A 172 -1.37 -0.67 -0.46
CA TRP A 172 -0.24 -1.40 0.08
C TRP A 172 1.05 -0.66 -0.27
N LEU A 173 1.64 0.00 0.74
CA LEU A 173 2.86 0.77 0.63
C LEU A 173 4.08 -0.14 0.81
N ASP A 174 4.55 -0.69 -0.29
CA ASP A 174 5.66 -1.64 -0.28
C ASP A 174 7.00 -0.92 -0.55
N TRP A 175 7.40 -0.10 0.42
CA TRP A 175 8.62 0.68 0.32
C TRP A 175 9.86 -0.16 0.59
N GLN A 176 10.74 -0.34 -0.42
CA GLN A 176 11.98 -1.11 -0.35
C GLN A 176 13.22 -0.30 -0.78
N GLN A 177 13.08 1.00 -1.06
CA GLN A 177 14.09 1.86 -1.66
C GLN A 177 14.94 2.62 -0.63
N GLY A 178 14.91 2.19 0.64
CA GLY A 178 15.77 2.75 1.69
C GLY A 178 15.33 4.12 2.20
N THR A 179 16.29 4.89 2.72
CA THR A 179 16.05 6.12 3.47
C THR A 179 16.42 7.39 2.70
N VAL A 180 16.52 7.33 1.37
CA VAL A 180 16.90 8.48 0.54
C VAL A 180 15.79 9.52 0.53
N THR A 181 16.08 10.72 1.05
CA THR A 181 15.18 11.87 1.11
C THR A 181 15.98 13.16 1.08
N LYS A 182 15.36 14.26 0.66
CA LYS A 182 15.97 15.60 0.70
C LYS A 182 16.13 16.13 2.14
N VAL A 183 15.42 15.56 3.11
CA VAL A 183 15.50 15.95 4.51
C VAL A 183 16.31 14.91 5.29
N PRO A 184 17.53 15.22 5.74
CA PRO A 184 18.36 14.27 6.46
C PRO A 184 17.68 13.72 7.69
N GLY A 185 17.70 12.39 7.85
CA GLY A 185 17.10 11.68 8.99
C GLY A 185 15.59 11.45 8.91
N LEU A 186 14.94 11.93 7.85
CA LEU A 186 13.53 11.63 7.59
C LEU A 186 13.41 10.39 6.71
N ASP A 187 12.77 9.34 7.22
CA ASP A 187 12.48 8.14 6.45
C ASP A 187 11.26 8.38 5.53
N PRO A 188 11.38 8.17 4.20
CA PRO A 188 10.27 8.35 3.26
C PRO A 188 9.05 7.50 3.60
N LEU A 189 9.22 6.31 4.17
CA LEU A 189 8.11 5.44 4.57
C LEU A 189 7.23 6.07 5.66
N TRP A 190 7.83 6.85 6.59
CA TRP A 190 7.05 7.60 7.57
C TRP A 190 6.14 8.63 6.93
N MET A 191 6.66 9.36 5.94
CA MET A 191 5.89 10.33 5.18
C MET A 191 4.78 9.65 4.39
N LEU A 192 5.10 8.57 3.68
CA LEU A 192 4.12 7.77 2.94
C LEU A 192 3.00 7.28 3.84
N ASN A 193 3.34 6.63 4.96
CA ASN A 193 2.34 6.13 5.92
C ASN A 193 1.46 7.26 6.46
N HIS A 194 2.06 8.39 6.80
CA HIS A 194 1.33 9.52 7.33
C HIS A 194 0.33 10.09 6.33
N TYR A 195 0.80 10.41 5.14
CA TYR A 195 -0.05 11.03 4.13
C TYR A 195 -1.10 10.07 3.58
N HIS A 196 -0.75 8.83 3.26
CA HIS A 196 -1.75 7.84 2.84
C HIS A 196 -2.81 7.59 3.90
N TYR A 197 -2.43 7.54 5.18
CA TYR A 197 -3.39 7.39 6.26
C TYR A 197 -4.33 8.58 6.38
N LEU A 198 -3.82 9.81 6.24
CA LEU A 198 -4.65 11.01 6.30
C LEU A 198 -5.54 11.14 5.06
N ASP A 199 -4.99 10.88 3.90
CA ASP A 199 -5.69 10.96 2.62
C ASP A 199 -6.81 9.93 2.51
N ASN A 200 -6.60 8.70 2.92
CA ASN A 200 -7.61 7.63 2.86
C ASN A 200 -8.93 7.94 3.62
N LYS A 201 -8.97 9.06 4.35
CA LYS A 201 -10.19 9.60 4.99
C LYS A 201 -11.11 10.34 4.03
N TRP A 202 -10.67 10.72 2.86
CA TRP A 202 -11.42 11.61 1.97
C TRP A 202 -12.80 11.07 1.60
N LYS A 203 -12.97 9.75 1.53
CA LYS A 203 -14.26 9.06 1.32
C LYS A 203 -15.15 8.98 2.58
N GLY A 204 -14.73 9.55 3.72
CA GLY A 204 -15.48 9.52 4.97
C GLY A 204 -15.46 8.17 5.71
N THR A 205 -14.60 7.25 5.32
CA THR A 205 -14.41 5.95 5.97
C THR A 205 -13.30 6.00 7.02
N ARG A 206 -13.17 4.95 7.86
CA ARG A 206 -12.01 4.80 8.71
C ARG A 206 -10.79 4.54 7.84
N PRO A 207 -9.73 5.34 7.98
CA PRO A 207 -8.54 5.19 7.15
C PRO A 207 -7.76 3.94 7.49
N LEU A 208 -7.05 3.43 6.48
CA LEU A 208 -6.17 2.29 6.57
C LEU A 208 -4.95 2.50 5.67
N THR A 209 -3.79 2.07 6.15
CA THR A 209 -2.61 1.82 5.33
C THR A 209 -2.17 0.38 5.53
N PHE A 210 -1.68 -0.25 4.49
CA PHE A 210 -1.00 -1.54 4.57
C PHE A 210 0.46 -1.30 4.20
N SER A 211 1.38 -1.48 5.16
CA SER A 211 2.74 -0.99 5.00
C SER A 211 3.78 -1.94 5.55
N ARG A 212 5.00 -1.78 5.02
CA ARG A 212 6.20 -2.49 5.43
C ARG A 212 6.80 -1.83 6.69
N TYR A 213 7.62 -2.60 7.41
CA TYR A 213 8.37 -2.26 8.60
C TYR A 213 7.53 -1.89 9.84
N ALA A 214 7.94 -2.47 10.96
CA ALA A 214 7.43 -2.13 12.27
C ALA A 214 8.54 -1.42 13.07
N GLY A 215 8.15 -0.37 13.77
CA GLY A 215 9.03 0.36 14.68
C GLY A 215 8.22 1.21 15.65
N PRO A 216 8.87 1.81 16.65
CA PRO A 216 8.19 2.70 17.58
C PRO A 216 7.46 3.83 16.85
N GLY A 217 6.13 3.89 16.99
CA GLY A 217 5.28 4.87 16.31
C GLY A 217 4.48 4.32 15.11
N SER A 218 4.85 3.18 14.53
CA SER A 218 4.13 2.57 13.39
C SER A 218 2.68 2.20 13.74
N HIS A 219 2.37 2.01 15.02
CA HIS A 219 1.01 1.78 15.51
C HIS A 219 0.01 2.89 15.14
N ARG A 220 0.49 4.08 14.76
CA ARG A 220 -0.36 5.18 14.28
C ARG A 220 -0.93 4.93 12.90
N TYR A 221 -0.30 4.09 12.10
CA TYR A 221 -0.62 3.78 10.73
C TYR A 221 -0.64 2.26 10.54
N PRO A 222 -1.54 1.57 11.26
CA PRO A 222 -1.67 0.14 11.10
C PRO A 222 -2.40 -0.15 9.77
N VAL A 223 -2.13 -1.17 9.09
CA VAL A 223 -1.71 -2.53 9.32
C VAL A 223 -0.35 -2.77 8.66
N GLY A 224 0.38 -3.79 9.17
CA GLY A 224 1.67 -4.16 8.62
C GLY A 224 1.75 -5.60 8.15
N PHE A 225 2.90 -5.97 7.59
CA PHE A 225 3.26 -7.34 7.25
C PHE A 225 4.72 -7.61 7.61
N SER A 226 5.08 -8.88 7.75
CA SER A 226 6.41 -9.28 8.20
C SER A 226 7.51 -9.16 7.13
N GLY A 227 7.18 -8.67 5.94
CA GLY A 227 8.04 -8.63 4.76
C GLY A 227 7.82 -9.83 3.84
N ASP A 228 8.64 -9.92 2.79
CA ASP A 228 8.56 -11.00 1.84
C ASP A 228 8.92 -12.34 2.51
N THR A 229 8.10 -13.34 2.29
CA THR A 229 8.30 -14.66 2.88
C THR A 229 8.28 -15.76 1.81
N VAL A 230 9.14 -16.72 1.96
CA VAL A 230 9.07 -17.97 1.19
C VAL A 230 8.01 -18.86 1.84
N ILE A 231 7.22 -19.57 1.04
CA ILE A 231 6.16 -20.48 1.52
C ILE A 231 6.80 -21.74 2.10
N THR A 232 7.21 -21.67 3.36
CA THR A 232 7.82 -22.77 4.12
C THR A 232 7.23 -22.88 5.53
N TRP A 233 7.44 -24.02 6.17
CA TRP A 233 7.02 -24.22 7.56
C TRP A 233 7.79 -23.31 8.53
N GLU A 234 9.04 -23.01 8.26
CA GLU A 234 9.88 -22.10 9.04
C GLU A 234 9.31 -20.66 9.00
N SER A 235 8.90 -20.21 7.82
CA SER A 235 8.24 -18.90 7.66
C SER A 235 6.94 -18.85 8.46
N LEU A 236 6.13 -19.91 8.43
CA LEU A 236 4.90 -19.98 9.21
C LEU A 236 5.18 -19.99 10.73
N GLN A 237 6.19 -20.74 11.18
CA GLN A 237 6.59 -20.79 12.60
C GLN A 237 7.08 -19.43 13.12
N PHE A 238 7.66 -18.61 12.27
CA PHE A 238 8.10 -17.25 12.64
C PHE A 238 6.93 -16.29 12.89
N GLN A 239 5.81 -16.45 12.17
CA GLN A 239 4.69 -15.48 12.23
C GLN A 239 4.11 -15.27 13.64
N PRO A 240 3.85 -16.30 14.48
CA PRO A 240 3.40 -16.09 15.86
C PRO A 240 4.39 -15.25 16.70
N TYR A 241 5.69 -15.46 16.50
CA TYR A 241 6.73 -14.68 17.15
C TYR A 241 6.69 -13.21 16.74
N PHE A 242 6.67 -12.97 15.44
CA PHE A 242 6.58 -11.61 14.87
C PHE A 242 5.31 -10.91 15.35
N THR A 243 4.15 -11.56 15.18
CA THR A 243 2.84 -10.99 15.51
C THR A 243 2.74 -10.62 16.98
N ALA A 244 3.17 -11.50 17.89
CA ALA A 244 3.12 -11.23 19.32
C ALA A 244 3.98 -10.00 19.70
N ASN A 245 5.19 -9.89 19.15
CA ASN A 245 6.07 -8.76 19.44
C ASN A 245 5.57 -7.44 18.83
N ALA A 246 5.11 -7.47 17.59
CA ALA A 246 4.57 -6.29 16.91
C ALA A 246 3.30 -5.79 17.60
N SER A 247 2.39 -6.69 17.96
CA SER A 247 1.13 -6.34 18.63
C SER A 247 1.33 -5.72 20.02
N ASN A 248 2.40 -6.09 20.74
CA ASN A 248 2.73 -5.48 22.03
C ASN A 248 3.01 -3.97 21.94
N ILE A 249 3.44 -3.48 20.79
CA ILE A 249 3.62 -2.04 20.54
C ILE A 249 2.48 -1.44 19.71
N GLY A 250 1.37 -2.17 19.55
CA GLY A 250 0.17 -1.72 18.84
C GLY A 250 0.23 -1.78 17.32
N TYR A 251 1.23 -2.47 16.77
CA TYR A 251 1.35 -2.71 15.33
C TYR A 251 0.72 -4.06 14.97
N GLY A 252 -0.31 -4.02 14.17
CA GLY A 252 -1.08 -5.19 13.78
C GLY A 252 -1.00 -5.49 12.30
#